data_63580390d986ee1961ecf0e4db9c36be
#
_entry.id   63580390d986ee1961ecf0e4db9c36be
#
_cell.length_a   1.000
_cell.length_b   1.000
_cell.length_c   1.000
_cell.angle_alpha   90.00
_cell.angle_beta   90.00
_cell.angle_gamma   90.00
#
_symmetry.space_group_name_H-M   'P 1'
#
loop_
_entity.id
_entity.type
_entity.pdbx_description
1 polymer ?
#
loop_
_entity_poly.entity_id
_entity_poly.type
_entity_poly.pdbx_seq_one_letter_code
_entity_poly.pdbx_strand_id
1 'polypeptide(L)'
;MASTTFYQVSNRNIILLRVSIGIVYLWFGALKFFHGYSPAEDLVTNTIAKITYGLLSDHTNLMLLASWECAIRILLISGKWLKPAIISVFIHMACSFTPLLFFPSLSFKHVPYGFTLVGQYIMKNIIIVSAALILWQQQKEKSK
;
A
#
# COMPACT_ATOMS: atom_id res chain seq x y z
N MET A 1 29.49 -25.35 10.13
CA MET A 1 28.06 -25.17 9.76
C MET A 1 27.46 -24.23 10.80
N ALA A 2 27.26 -22.96 10.47
CA ALA A 2 26.62 -22.02 11.40
C ALA A 2 25.12 -22.29 11.37
N SER A 3 24.58 -22.79 12.49
CA SER A 3 23.14 -22.89 12.69
C SER A 3 22.57 -21.48 12.77
N THR A 4 21.98 -21.00 11.67
CA THR A 4 21.18 -19.79 11.67
C THR A 4 19.96 -20.03 12.57
N THR A 5 20.04 -19.61 13.81
CA THR A 5 18.90 -19.57 14.72
C THR A 5 17.91 -18.55 14.15
N PHE A 6 16.94 -19.00 13.37
CA PHE A 6 15.84 -18.16 12.95
C PHE A 6 15.06 -17.75 14.21
N TYR A 7 15.15 -16.50 14.56
CA TYR A 7 14.35 -15.92 15.64
C TYR A 7 12.87 -16.06 15.24
N GLN A 8 12.15 -16.96 15.89
CA GLN A 8 10.71 -17.07 15.67
C GLN A 8 10.04 -15.80 16.19
N VAL A 9 9.56 -14.97 15.28
CA VAL A 9 8.81 -13.77 15.64
C VAL A 9 7.51 -14.20 16.33
N SER A 10 7.27 -13.68 17.53
CA SER A 10 6.08 -14.01 18.29
C SER A 10 4.80 -13.75 17.49
N ASN A 11 3.83 -14.64 17.58
CA ASN A 11 2.52 -14.49 16.95
C ASN A 11 1.84 -13.15 17.30
N ARG A 12 2.07 -12.64 18.52
CA ARG A 12 1.55 -11.34 18.97
C ARG A 12 2.15 -10.19 18.14
N ASN A 13 3.45 -10.22 17.86
CA ASN A 13 4.13 -9.17 17.07
C ASN A 13 3.64 -9.20 15.61
N ILE A 14 3.38 -10.37 15.06
CA ILE A 14 2.81 -10.51 13.72
C ILE A 14 1.38 -9.97 13.64
N ILE A 15 0.55 -10.24 14.64
CA ILE A 15 -0.79 -9.68 14.71
C ILE A 15 -0.72 -8.16 14.85
N LEU A 16 0.15 -7.65 15.70
CA LEU A 16 0.36 -6.21 15.87
C LEU A 16 0.79 -5.55 14.56
N LEU A 17 1.80 -6.10 13.88
CA LEU A 17 2.27 -5.61 12.59
C LEU A 17 1.13 -5.55 11.56
N ARG A 18 0.36 -6.64 11.43
CA ARG A 18 -0.78 -6.76 10.52
C ARG A 18 -1.86 -5.72 10.80
N VAL A 19 -2.25 -5.60 12.07
CA VAL A 19 -3.30 -4.66 12.48
C VAL A 19 -2.85 -3.21 12.31
N SER A 20 -1.59 -2.89 12.65
CA SER A 20 -1.03 -1.55 12.47
C SER A 20 -1.05 -1.12 11.00
N ILE A 21 -0.61 -1.99 10.08
CA ILE A 21 -0.70 -1.73 8.64
C ILE A 21 -2.15 -1.54 8.23
N GLY A 22 -3.04 -2.41 8.69
CA GLY A 22 -4.48 -2.33 8.39
C GLY A 22 -5.08 -0.99 8.83
N ILE A 23 -4.78 -0.51 10.03
CA ILE A 23 -5.28 0.77 10.55
C ILE A 23 -4.75 1.95 9.74
N VAL A 24 -3.43 2.02 9.52
CA VAL A 24 -2.81 3.11 8.74
C VAL A 24 -3.41 3.17 7.35
N TYR A 25 -3.55 2.03 6.71
CA TYR A 25 -4.17 1.94 5.40
C TYR A 25 -5.65 2.33 5.41
N LEU A 26 -6.41 1.88 6.40
CA LEU A 26 -7.83 2.23 6.52
C LEU A 26 -8.00 3.74 6.65
N TRP A 27 -7.18 4.39 7.44
CA TRP A 27 -7.20 5.83 7.61
C TRP A 27 -7.00 6.56 6.28
N PHE A 28 -5.90 6.29 5.59
CA PHE A 28 -5.61 6.96 4.31
C PHE A 28 -6.58 6.58 3.18
N GLY A 29 -7.14 5.38 3.20
CA GLY A 29 -8.16 5.00 2.24
C GLY A 29 -9.50 5.67 2.47
N ALA A 30 -9.90 5.77 3.73
CA ALA A 30 -11.14 6.45 4.11
C ALA A 30 -11.11 7.94 3.72
N LEU A 31 -9.95 8.59 3.80
CA LEU A 31 -9.82 10.00 3.38
C LEU A 31 -10.12 10.22 1.90
N LYS A 32 -9.96 9.20 1.04
CA LYS A 32 -10.26 9.31 -0.39
C LYS A 32 -11.74 9.36 -0.72
N PHE A 33 -12.62 8.98 0.23
CA PHE A 33 -14.07 9.17 0.05
C PHE A 33 -14.49 10.63 0.20
N PHE A 34 -13.61 11.49 0.75
CA PHE A 34 -13.86 12.90 0.97
C PHE A 34 -12.97 13.72 0.05
N HIS A 35 -13.57 14.42 -0.90
CA HIS A 35 -12.83 15.25 -1.86
C HIS A 35 -11.98 16.31 -1.16
N GLY A 36 -10.72 16.44 -1.56
CA GLY A 36 -9.78 17.41 -1.01
C GLY A 36 -9.10 17.01 0.31
N TYR A 37 -9.46 15.86 0.91
CA TYR A 37 -8.83 15.40 2.15
C TYR A 37 -7.64 14.47 1.93
N SER A 38 -7.52 13.86 0.75
CA SER A 38 -6.40 12.99 0.41
C SER A 38 -5.20 13.82 -0.05
N PRO A 39 -4.03 13.72 0.62
CA PRO A 39 -2.84 14.53 0.26
C PRO A 39 -2.29 14.26 -1.14
N ALA A 40 -2.65 13.15 -1.75
CA ALA A 40 -2.16 12.72 -3.06
C ALA A 40 -3.29 12.54 -4.09
N GLU A 41 -4.45 13.17 -3.89
CA GLU A 41 -5.64 12.96 -4.71
C GLU A 41 -5.37 13.22 -6.20
N ASP A 42 -4.80 14.40 -6.52
CA ASP A 42 -4.49 14.78 -7.90
C ASP A 42 -3.48 13.81 -8.55
N LEU A 43 -2.48 13.38 -7.80
CA LEU A 43 -1.48 12.45 -8.32
C LEU A 43 -2.07 11.06 -8.57
N VAL A 44 -2.96 10.62 -7.67
CA VAL A 44 -3.64 9.32 -7.78
C VAL A 44 -4.59 9.33 -8.97
N THR A 45 -5.44 10.36 -9.11
CA THR A 45 -6.38 10.47 -10.23
C THR A 45 -5.66 10.53 -11.57
N ASN A 46 -4.63 11.36 -11.69
CA ASN A 46 -3.81 11.45 -12.89
C ASN A 46 -3.10 10.13 -13.22
N THR A 47 -2.63 9.41 -12.20
CA THR A 47 -1.96 8.12 -12.39
C THR A 47 -2.94 7.05 -12.89
N ILE A 48 -4.12 6.97 -12.28
CA ILE A 48 -5.14 6.00 -12.70
C ILE A 48 -5.64 6.36 -14.10
N ALA A 49 -5.91 7.64 -14.39
CA ALA A 49 -6.30 8.07 -15.72
C ALA A 49 -5.26 7.68 -16.78
N LYS A 50 -3.97 7.80 -16.46
CA LYS A 50 -2.89 7.39 -17.37
C LYS A 50 -2.82 5.88 -17.57
N ILE A 51 -3.00 5.10 -16.51
CA ILE A 51 -2.98 3.62 -16.58
C ILE A 51 -4.22 3.08 -17.31
N THR A 52 -5.38 3.71 -17.09
CA THR A 52 -6.67 3.27 -17.66
C THR A 52 -7.01 3.96 -18.98
N TYR A 53 -6.09 4.77 -19.52
CA TYR A 53 -6.32 5.56 -20.75
C TYR A 53 -7.56 6.47 -20.67
N GLY A 54 -7.92 6.93 -19.48
CA GLY A 54 -9.07 7.83 -19.26
C GLY A 54 -10.44 7.17 -19.45
N LEU A 55 -10.53 5.84 -19.35
CA LEU A 55 -11.78 5.10 -19.55
C LEU A 55 -12.86 5.44 -18.53
N LEU A 56 -12.50 5.90 -17.34
CA LEU A 56 -13.42 6.21 -16.25
C LEU A 56 -13.18 7.65 -15.76
N SER A 57 -14.23 8.25 -15.22
CA SER A 57 -14.11 9.58 -14.59
C SER A 57 -13.20 9.53 -13.34
N ASP A 58 -12.56 10.66 -13.03
CA ASP A 58 -11.66 10.78 -11.88
C ASP A 58 -12.34 10.40 -10.56
N HIS A 59 -13.58 10.84 -10.39
CA HIS A 59 -14.39 10.47 -9.22
C HIS A 59 -14.63 8.96 -9.12
N THR A 60 -14.99 8.31 -10.23
CA THR A 60 -15.21 6.85 -10.26
C THR A 60 -13.93 6.09 -9.96
N ASN A 61 -12.82 6.51 -10.55
CA ASN A 61 -11.49 5.94 -10.31
C ASN A 61 -11.12 6.01 -8.82
N LEU A 62 -11.34 7.18 -8.21
CA LEU A 62 -11.02 7.40 -6.80
C LEU A 62 -11.88 6.54 -5.87
N MET A 63 -13.19 6.44 -6.15
CA MET A 63 -14.12 5.62 -5.37
C MET A 63 -13.80 4.11 -5.47
N LEU A 64 -13.49 3.62 -6.67
CA LEU A 64 -13.08 2.23 -6.86
C LEU A 64 -11.78 1.92 -6.11
N LEU A 65 -10.79 2.79 -6.23
CA LEU A 65 -9.53 2.64 -5.50
C LEU A 65 -9.75 2.66 -3.98
N ALA A 66 -10.50 3.63 -3.46
CA ALA A 66 -10.81 3.75 -2.04
C ALA A 66 -11.51 2.50 -1.51
N SER A 67 -12.49 1.99 -2.26
CA SER A 67 -13.24 0.77 -1.92
C SER A 67 -12.31 -0.45 -1.88
N TRP A 68 -11.46 -0.61 -2.89
CA TRP A 68 -10.48 -1.70 -2.95
C TRP A 68 -9.48 -1.62 -1.79
N GLU A 69 -8.94 -0.44 -1.54
CA GLU A 69 -8.05 -0.20 -0.41
C GLU A 69 -8.73 -0.53 0.93
N CYS A 70 -9.97 -0.10 1.17
CA CYS A 70 -10.71 -0.40 2.40
C CYS A 70 -10.97 -1.91 2.55
N ALA A 71 -11.32 -2.60 1.47
CA ALA A 71 -11.52 -4.05 1.50
C ALA A 71 -10.25 -4.80 1.92
N ILE A 72 -9.09 -4.46 1.33
CA ILE A 72 -7.79 -5.06 1.71
C ILE A 72 -7.52 -4.88 3.21
N ARG A 73 -7.82 -3.71 3.75
CA ARG A 73 -7.54 -3.38 5.15
C ARG A 73 -8.43 -4.11 6.13
N ILE A 74 -9.71 -4.23 5.80
CA ILE A 74 -10.65 -5.02 6.59
C ILE A 74 -10.19 -6.49 6.63
N LEU A 75 -9.73 -7.04 5.50
CA LEU A 75 -9.18 -8.39 5.44
C LEU A 75 -7.89 -8.52 6.27
N LEU A 76 -6.98 -7.55 6.21
CA LEU A 76 -5.78 -7.54 7.04
C LEU A 76 -6.11 -7.46 8.54
N ILE A 77 -7.01 -6.57 8.95
CA ILE A 77 -7.39 -6.41 10.36
C ILE A 77 -8.10 -7.66 10.88
N SER A 78 -9.06 -8.18 10.14
CA SER A 78 -9.81 -9.37 10.53
C SER A 78 -8.98 -10.64 10.56
N GLY A 79 -7.89 -10.70 9.80
CA GLY A 79 -7.07 -11.91 9.66
C GLY A 79 -7.69 -12.98 8.77
N LYS A 80 -8.82 -12.69 8.15
CA LYS A 80 -9.46 -13.59 7.20
C LYS A 80 -8.86 -13.40 5.81
N TRP A 81 -8.72 -14.50 5.06
CA TRP A 81 -8.23 -14.47 3.68
C TRP A 81 -6.91 -13.68 3.51
N LEU A 82 -5.97 -13.93 4.42
CA LEU A 82 -4.69 -13.17 4.45
C LEU A 82 -3.87 -13.30 3.17
N LYS A 83 -3.83 -14.48 2.54
CA LYS A 83 -3.07 -14.67 1.31
C LYS A 83 -3.54 -13.72 0.20
N PRO A 84 -4.83 -13.68 -0.21
CA PRO A 84 -5.28 -12.72 -1.22
C PRO A 84 -5.16 -11.27 -0.76
N ALA A 85 -5.35 -10.97 0.53
CA ALA A 85 -5.15 -9.62 1.05
C ALA A 85 -3.69 -9.14 0.86
N ILE A 86 -2.71 -9.98 1.19
CA ILE A 86 -1.29 -9.64 1.03
C ILE A 86 -0.91 -9.51 -0.45
N ILE A 87 -1.41 -10.38 -1.33
CA ILE A 87 -1.20 -10.26 -2.78
C ILE A 87 -1.75 -8.91 -3.28
N SER A 88 -2.97 -8.54 -2.85
CA SER A 88 -3.57 -7.25 -3.19
C SER A 88 -2.74 -6.06 -2.67
N VAL A 89 -2.12 -6.18 -1.48
CA VAL A 89 -1.16 -5.17 -0.99
C VAL A 89 0.02 -5.03 -1.94
N PHE A 90 0.62 -6.14 -2.40
CA PHE A 90 1.75 -6.07 -3.34
C PHE A 90 1.37 -5.41 -4.66
N ILE A 91 0.22 -5.76 -5.23
CA ILE A 91 -0.28 -5.15 -6.47
C ILE A 91 -0.51 -3.64 -6.24
N HIS A 92 -1.17 -3.28 -5.16
CA HIS A 92 -1.43 -1.88 -4.82
C HIS A 92 -0.13 -1.08 -4.62
N MET A 93 0.87 -1.67 -3.95
CA MET A 93 2.18 -1.04 -3.77
C MET A 93 2.91 -0.87 -5.09
N ALA A 94 2.91 -1.87 -5.97
CA ALA A 94 3.50 -1.74 -7.30
C ALA A 94 2.87 -0.57 -8.07
N CYS A 95 1.54 -0.46 -8.07
CA CYS A 95 0.84 0.66 -8.69
C CYS A 95 1.17 2.01 -8.02
N SER A 96 1.30 2.04 -6.69
CA SER A 96 1.57 3.28 -5.95
C SER A 96 3.00 3.82 -6.13
N PHE A 97 3.94 3.02 -6.66
CA PHE A 97 5.27 3.50 -7.05
C PHE A 97 5.32 4.07 -8.47
N THR A 98 4.34 3.79 -9.32
CA THR A 98 4.33 4.25 -10.72
C THR A 98 4.36 5.78 -10.89
N PRO A 99 3.79 6.61 -9.99
CA PRO A 99 3.89 8.06 -10.08
C PRO A 99 5.33 8.61 -10.04
N LEU A 100 6.26 7.91 -9.38
CA LEU A 100 7.67 8.31 -9.38
C LEU A 100 8.27 8.30 -10.80
N LEU A 101 7.74 7.43 -11.67
CA LEU A 101 8.15 7.29 -13.06
C LEU A 101 7.31 8.16 -14.00
N PHE A 102 5.99 8.21 -13.79
CA PHE A 102 5.07 8.90 -14.70
C PHE A 102 4.99 10.41 -14.47
N PHE A 103 5.20 10.85 -13.22
CA PHE A 103 5.08 12.24 -12.80
C PHE A 103 6.25 12.65 -11.90
N PRO A 104 7.50 12.62 -12.42
CA PRO A 104 8.67 12.94 -11.61
C PRO A 104 8.63 14.38 -11.06
N SER A 105 8.07 15.34 -11.82
CA SER A 105 7.93 16.74 -11.39
C SER A 105 7.01 16.93 -10.19
N LEU A 106 6.02 16.06 -10.00
CA LEU A 106 5.13 16.07 -8.82
C LEU A 106 5.73 15.28 -7.64
N SER A 107 6.61 14.34 -7.94
CA SER A 107 7.20 13.44 -6.94
C SER A 107 8.53 13.95 -6.39
N PHE A 108 9.29 14.72 -7.18
CA PHE A 108 10.62 15.22 -6.81
C PHE A 108 10.70 16.74 -6.93
N LYS A 109 11.37 17.39 -5.96
CA LYS A 109 11.86 18.76 -6.07
C LYS A 109 13.20 18.79 -6.82
N HIS A 110 14.05 17.80 -6.52
CA HIS A 110 15.36 17.60 -7.15
C HIS A 110 15.55 16.09 -7.36
N VAL A 111 15.53 15.66 -8.61
CA VAL A 111 15.76 14.24 -8.98
C VAL A 111 17.23 13.88 -8.75
N PRO A 112 17.55 12.70 -8.17
CA PRO A 112 16.64 11.64 -7.69
C PRO A 112 16.37 11.66 -6.17
N TYR A 113 16.91 12.59 -5.39
CA TYR A 113 16.89 12.48 -3.91
C TYR A 113 15.92 13.44 -3.22
N GLY A 114 15.59 14.56 -3.85
CA GLY A 114 14.76 15.60 -3.25
C GLY A 114 13.28 15.34 -3.47
N PHE A 115 12.64 14.55 -2.60
CA PHE A 115 11.22 14.27 -2.73
C PHE A 115 10.34 15.46 -2.33
N THR A 116 9.23 15.66 -3.04
CA THR A 116 8.11 16.46 -2.55
C THR A 116 7.45 15.76 -1.36
N LEU A 117 6.52 16.43 -0.67
CA LEU A 117 5.74 15.80 0.39
C LEU A 117 5.03 14.54 -0.13
N VAL A 118 4.44 14.61 -1.32
CA VAL A 118 3.76 13.47 -1.97
C VAL A 118 4.74 12.35 -2.31
N GLY A 119 5.91 12.69 -2.87
CA GLY A 119 6.98 11.71 -3.14
C GLY A 119 7.45 10.99 -1.88
N GLN A 120 7.56 11.69 -0.74
CA GLN A 120 7.89 11.07 0.54
C GLN A 120 6.83 10.07 1.01
N TYR A 121 5.52 10.36 0.80
CA TYR A 121 4.45 9.41 1.09
C TYR A 121 4.59 8.13 0.26
N ILE A 122 4.96 8.26 -1.02
CA ILE A 122 5.19 7.10 -1.89
C ILE A 122 6.38 6.28 -1.39
N MET A 123 7.51 6.93 -1.09
CA MET A 123 8.73 6.24 -0.62
C MET A 123 8.52 5.51 0.71
N LYS A 124 7.72 6.04 1.62
CA LYS A 124 7.37 5.35 2.88
C LYS A 124 6.66 4.01 2.67
N ASN A 125 6.06 3.78 1.50
CA ASN A 125 5.41 2.51 1.17
C ASN A 125 6.39 1.32 1.12
N ILE A 126 7.69 1.56 1.02
CA ILE A 126 8.72 0.51 1.17
C ILE A 126 8.57 -0.24 2.50
N ILE A 127 8.23 0.47 3.58
CA ILE A 127 7.98 -0.14 4.90
C ILE A 127 6.81 -1.11 4.83
N ILE A 128 5.78 -0.76 4.10
CA ILE A 128 4.59 -1.60 3.93
C ILE A 128 4.90 -2.85 3.11
N VAL A 129 5.71 -2.72 2.06
CA VAL A 129 6.19 -3.86 1.26
C VAL A 129 6.99 -4.81 2.13
N SER A 130 7.93 -4.29 2.93
CA SER A 130 8.75 -5.10 3.84
C SER A 130 7.91 -5.84 4.87
N ALA A 131 6.93 -5.16 5.45
CA ALA A 131 6.01 -5.77 6.41
C ALA A 131 5.09 -6.83 5.75
N ALA A 132 4.62 -6.58 4.52
CA ALA A 132 3.84 -7.55 3.75
C ALA A 132 4.66 -8.80 3.41
N LEU A 133 5.96 -8.69 3.15
CA LEU A 133 6.86 -9.82 2.96
C LEU A 133 6.97 -10.70 4.21
N ILE A 134 7.08 -10.09 5.39
CA ILE A 134 7.08 -10.83 6.67
C ILE A 134 5.76 -11.59 6.86
N LEU A 135 4.63 -10.93 6.63
CA LEU A 135 3.31 -11.55 6.72
C LEU A 135 3.16 -12.70 5.71
N TRP A 136 3.69 -12.53 4.50
CA TRP A 136 3.68 -13.55 3.47
C TRP A 136 4.48 -14.79 3.85
N GLN A 137 5.69 -14.62 4.37
CA GLN A 137 6.53 -15.73 4.83
C GLN A 137 5.82 -16.53 5.92
N GLN A 138 5.21 -15.84 6.90
CA GLN A 138 4.48 -16.52 7.95
C GLN A 138 3.25 -17.30 7.45
N GLN A 139 2.56 -16.79 6.42
CA GLN A 139 1.46 -17.53 5.80
C GLN A 139 1.94 -18.80 5.07
N LYS A 140 3.13 -18.78 4.48
CA LYS A 140 3.74 -19.97 3.88
C LYS A 140 4.09 -21.04 4.90
N GLU A 141 4.64 -20.64 6.05
CA GLU A 141 5.01 -21.56 7.12
C GLU A 141 3.76 -22.25 7.75
N LYS A 142 2.67 -21.52 7.92
CA LYS A 142 1.40 -22.08 8.43
C LYS A 142 0.69 -23.02 7.45
N SER A 143 1.10 -23.00 6.18
CA SER A 143 0.47 -23.80 5.11
C SER A 143 1.26 -25.08 4.79
N LYS A 144 2.41 -25.29 5.45
CA LYS A 144 3.19 -26.52 5.45
C LYS A 144 2.83 -27.38 6.65
#